data_6f410eff1e4a24f3a6216f2284675e5d
#
_entry.id   6f410eff1e4a24f3a6216f2284675e5d
#
_cell.length_a   1.000
_cell.length_b   1.000
_cell.length_c   1.000
_cell.angle_alpha   90.00
_cell.angle_beta   90.00
_cell.angle_gamma   90.00
#
_symmetry.space_group_name_H-M   'P 1'
#
loop_
_entity.id
_entity.type
_entity.pdbx_description
1 polymer ?
#
loop_
_entity_poly.entity_id
_entity_poly.type
_entity_poly.pdbx_seq_one_letter_code
_entity_poly.pdbx_strand_id
1 'polypeptide(L)'
;EEDVEQAISMIRKAQKPFIFVGGGAVISNASEELRAFAKKIQAPVADSLMGKGAYDGTDELYTGMVGMHGTKTSNFGITEADLLIVVGARFSDRVTGNASKFAKNAKILQIDIDRAEINKNIHVDARIIGDAKVILRKLNARLDPINHDEWIAHIERMKDMYPLRYDKSVLTGPFIIQTINEMTKGDAVIVTEVGQHQMWAAQYYEYRYPRSLLTSGGLGTMGYGLGAAIGAKMGCKDKTVINIAGDGCFRMNMNEIAT
;
A
#
# COMPACT_ATOMS: atom_id res chain seq x y z
N GLU A 1 1.76 -26.52 6.00
CA GLU A 1 1.12 -26.47 7.33
C GLU A 1 2.13 -25.97 8.37
N GLU A 2 3.36 -26.47 8.38
CA GLU A 2 4.44 -26.06 9.29
C GLU A 2 4.74 -24.55 9.19
N ASP A 3 4.84 -24.00 7.98
CA ASP A 3 5.06 -22.56 7.78
C ASP A 3 3.93 -21.69 8.39
N VAL A 4 2.69 -22.18 8.36
CA VAL A 4 1.54 -21.50 8.96
C VAL A 4 1.62 -21.51 10.49
N GLU A 5 2.02 -22.63 11.10
CA GLU A 5 2.23 -22.72 12.55
C GLU A 5 3.36 -21.80 13.02
N GLN A 6 4.45 -21.74 12.26
CA GLN A 6 5.56 -20.84 12.55
C GLN A 6 5.07 -19.37 12.52
N ALA A 7 4.32 -19.00 11.47
CA ALA A 7 3.75 -17.66 11.36
C ALA A 7 2.83 -17.31 12.53
N ILE A 8 1.92 -18.21 12.90
CA ILE A 8 1.01 -18.02 14.04
C ILE A 8 1.80 -17.83 15.34
N SER A 9 2.85 -18.64 15.54
CA SER A 9 3.71 -18.50 16.72
C SER A 9 4.43 -17.16 16.77
N MET A 10 4.90 -16.64 15.62
CA MET A 10 5.53 -15.32 15.53
C MET A 10 4.52 -14.20 15.83
N ILE A 11 3.32 -14.26 15.22
CA ILE A 11 2.27 -13.26 15.41
C ILE A 11 1.84 -13.19 16.88
N ARG A 12 1.65 -14.33 17.56
CA ARG A 12 1.25 -14.38 18.97
C ARG A 12 2.30 -13.80 19.93
N LYS A 13 3.57 -13.79 19.54
CA LYS A 13 4.69 -13.29 20.36
C LYS A 13 4.98 -11.81 20.13
N ALA A 14 4.52 -11.25 19.01
CA ALA A 14 4.76 -9.87 18.66
C ALA A 14 4.08 -8.91 19.65
N GLN A 15 4.76 -7.81 19.93
CA GLN A 15 4.22 -6.70 20.74
C GLN A 15 3.98 -5.45 19.88
N LYS A 16 4.69 -5.35 18.75
CA LYS A 16 4.64 -4.24 17.81
C LYS A 16 4.53 -4.76 16.37
N PRO A 17 3.47 -5.56 16.06
CA PRO A 17 3.31 -6.05 14.69
C PRO A 17 3.00 -4.90 13.74
N PHE A 18 3.51 -4.99 12.51
CA PHE A 18 3.23 -4.04 11.44
C PHE A 18 3.00 -4.80 10.14
N ILE A 19 2.00 -4.42 9.36
CA ILE A 19 1.67 -5.06 8.08
C ILE A 19 2.13 -4.16 6.93
N PHE A 20 2.92 -4.73 6.03
CA PHE A 20 3.27 -4.11 4.76
C PHE A 20 2.60 -4.85 3.61
N VAL A 21 1.72 -4.17 2.86
CA VAL A 21 0.93 -4.78 1.79
C VAL A 21 1.37 -4.30 0.41
N GLY A 22 1.44 -5.21 -0.54
CA GLY A 22 1.81 -4.93 -1.92
C GLY A 22 0.74 -5.31 -2.94
N GLY A 23 1.10 -5.19 -4.22
CA GLY A 23 0.22 -5.49 -5.35
C GLY A 23 -0.29 -6.92 -5.40
N GLY A 24 0.43 -7.88 -4.81
CA GLY A 24 -0.03 -9.27 -4.72
C GLY A 24 -1.33 -9.43 -3.96
N ALA A 25 -1.57 -8.63 -2.93
CA ALA A 25 -2.85 -8.61 -2.20
C ALA A 25 -4.00 -8.09 -3.07
N VAL A 26 -3.74 -7.08 -3.92
CA VAL A 26 -4.72 -6.56 -4.90
C VAL A 26 -5.04 -7.62 -5.96
N ILE A 27 -4.01 -8.28 -6.50
CA ILE A 27 -4.16 -9.31 -7.53
C ILE A 27 -4.96 -10.50 -7.00
N SER A 28 -4.68 -10.92 -5.78
CA SER A 28 -5.33 -12.03 -5.09
C SER A 28 -6.76 -11.70 -4.60
N ASN A 29 -7.23 -10.45 -4.72
CA ASN A 29 -8.49 -9.97 -4.13
C ASN A 29 -8.60 -10.24 -2.61
N ALA A 30 -7.53 -9.99 -1.87
CA ALA A 30 -7.39 -10.34 -0.46
C ALA A 30 -7.84 -9.22 0.50
N SER A 31 -8.47 -8.14 0.02
CA SER A 31 -8.73 -6.92 0.81
C SER A 31 -9.61 -7.16 2.04
N GLU A 32 -10.64 -7.99 1.92
CA GLU A 32 -11.52 -8.34 3.04
C GLU A 32 -10.78 -9.16 4.11
N GLU A 33 -10.04 -10.17 3.67
CA GLU A 33 -9.24 -11.03 4.55
C GLU A 33 -8.10 -10.25 5.22
N LEU A 34 -7.50 -9.31 4.49
CA LEU A 34 -6.46 -8.43 5.02
C LEU A 34 -7.02 -7.49 6.09
N ARG A 35 -8.19 -6.89 5.84
CA ARG A 35 -8.86 -6.04 6.83
C ARG A 35 -9.22 -6.83 8.09
N ALA A 36 -9.81 -8.00 7.93
CA ALA A 36 -10.13 -8.87 9.05
C ALA A 36 -8.88 -9.28 9.84
N PHE A 37 -7.78 -9.57 9.15
CA PHE A 37 -6.51 -9.94 9.75
C PHE A 37 -5.90 -8.78 10.53
N ALA A 38 -5.78 -7.60 9.92
CA ALA A 38 -5.21 -6.42 10.57
C ALA A 38 -5.98 -6.04 11.85
N LYS A 39 -7.31 -6.05 11.78
CA LYS A 39 -8.16 -5.78 12.96
C LYS A 39 -8.05 -6.85 14.02
N LYS A 40 -7.97 -8.13 13.64
CA LYS A 40 -7.85 -9.25 14.57
C LYS A 40 -6.57 -9.19 15.39
N ILE A 41 -5.46 -8.80 14.78
CA ILE A 41 -4.17 -8.69 15.47
C ILE A 41 -3.81 -7.25 15.86
N GLN A 42 -4.72 -6.30 15.70
CA GLN A 42 -4.50 -4.87 15.94
C GLN A 42 -3.15 -4.38 15.40
N ALA A 43 -2.88 -4.61 14.13
CA ALA A 43 -1.62 -4.20 13.51
C ALA A 43 -1.83 -3.04 12.54
N PRO A 44 -1.01 -1.97 12.63
CA PRO A 44 -0.99 -0.91 11.63
C PRO A 44 -0.64 -1.46 10.25
N VAL A 45 -1.19 -0.82 9.21
CA VAL A 45 -1.02 -1.22 7.82
C VAL A 45 -0.42 -0.09 7.00
N ALA A 46 0.65 -0.39 6.26
CA ALA A 46 1.16 0.47 5.21
C ALA A 46 1.16 -0.27 3.86
N ASP A 47 1.06 0.47 2.78
CA ASP A 47 1.10 -0.10 1.44
C ASP A 47 2.34 0.31 0.64
N SER A 48 2.61 -0.43 -0.44
CA SER A 48 3.43 0.03 -1.56
C SER A 48 2.56 0.77 -2.56
N LEU A 49 3.18 1.46 -3.53
CA LEU A 49 2.43 2.09 -4.63
C LEU A 49 1.45 1.12 -5.30
N MET A 50 1.88 -0.11 -5.58
CA MET A 50 1.03 -1.13 -6.22
C MET A 50 0.06 -1.80 -5.25
N GLY A 51 0.22 -1.58 -3.94
CA GLY A 51 -0.69 -2.07 -2.90
C GLY A 51 -1.84 -1.12 -2.58
N LYS A 52 -1.86 0.07 -3.18
CA LYS A 52 -2.91 1.06 -2.96
C LYS A 52 -4.31 0.49 -3.16
N GLY A 53 -5.17 0.74 -2.17
CA GLY A 53 -6.54 0.23 -2.15
C GLY A 53 -6.68 -1.24 -1.72
N ALA A 54 -5.59 -1.99 -1.51
CA ALA A 54 -5.68 -3.31 -0.89
C ALA A 54 -6.21 -3.22 0.55
N TYR A 55 -5.87 -2.15 1.24
CA TYR A 55 -6.44 -1.76 2.53
C TYR A 55 -7.11 -0.39 2.39
N ASP A 56 -8.20 -0.19 3.11
CA ASP A 56 -8.96 1.06 3.05
C ASP A 56 -8.12 2.23 3.60
N GLY A 57 -7.85 3.22 2.75
CA GLY A 57 -7.05 4.39 3.11
C GLY A 57 -7.66 5.29 4.18
N THR A 58 -8.94 5.08 4.53
CA THR A 58 -9.64 5.81 5.59
C THR A 58 -9.74 5.04 6.91
N ASP A 59 -9.29 3.78 6.94
CA ASP A 59 -9.31 2.97 8.17
C ASP A 59 -8.26 3.49 9.17
N GLU A 60 -8.60 3.45 10.46
CA GLU A 60 -7.73 3.92 11.55
C GLU A 60 -6.37 3.23 11.61
N LEU A 61 -6.29 1.94 11.23
CA LEU A 61 -5.03 1.21 11.21
C LEU A 61 -4.14 1.57 10.01
N TYR A 62 -4.67 2.28 9.01
CA TYR A 62 -3.88 2.67 7.85
C TYR A 62 -2.93 3.82 8.17
N THR A 63 -1.67 3.69 7.77
CA THR A 63 -0.61 4.68 8.06
C THR A 63 -0.07 5.39 6.82
N GLY A 64 -0.51 4.99 5.64
CA GLY A 64 -0.03 5.53 4.36
C GLY A 64 0.92 4.60 3.63
N MET A 65 1.58 5.12 2.61
CA MET A 65 2.57 4.39 1.83
C MET A 65 3.91 4.31 2.58
N VAL A 66 4.66 3.23 2.35
CA VAL A 66 6.02 3.05 2.86
C VAL A 66 7.06 3.31 1.77
N GLY A 67 8.26 3.67 2.18
CA GLY A 67 9.44 3.83 1.32
C GLY A 67 9.80 5.30 1.04
N MET A 68 10.49 5.52 -0.07
CA MET A 68 11.07 6.81 -0.46
C MET A 68 10.04 7.96 -0.50
N HIS A 69 8.82 7.68 -0.93
CA HIS A 69 7.71 8.63 -0.99
C HIS A 69 6.62 8.31 0.02
N GLY A 70 6.95 7.49 1.02
CA GLY A 70 6.03 7.10 2.08
C GLY A 70 5.84 8.16 3.15
N THR A 71 4.86 7.93 4.02
CA THR A 71 4.65 8.77 5.20
C THR A 71 5.74 8.52 6.23
N LYS A 72 6.04 9.53 7.06
CA LYS A 72 6.95 9.34 8.19
C LYS A 72 6.43 8.30 9.16
N THR A 73 5.12 8.28 9.41
CA THR A 73 4.47 7.30 10.28
C THR A 73 4.70 5.87 9.81
N SER A 74 4.51 5.58 8.51
CA SER A 74 4.76 4.24 7.97
C SER A 74 6.23 3.84 8.07
N ASN A 75 7.14 4.73 7.71
CA ASN A 75 8.58 4.45 7.74
C ASN A 75 9.11 4.26 9.18
N PHE A 76 8.69 5.09 10.12
CA PHE A 76 9.05 4.93 11.53
C PHE A 76 8.38 3.71 12.15
N GLY A 77 7.08 3.48 11.86
CA GLY A 77 6.36 2.31 12.36
C GLY A 77 7.05 1.00 11.98
N ILE A 78 7.48 0.85 10.71
CA ILE A 78 8.25 -0.31 10.28
C ILE A 78 9.61 -0.40 10.98
N THR A 79 10.26 0.73 11.22
CA THR A 79 11.58 0.75 11.88
C THR A 79 11.49 0.34 13.36
N GLU A 80 10.39 0.67 14.02
CA GLU A 80 10.15 0.39 15.44
C GLU A 80 9.42 -0.94 15.69
N ALA A 81 8.86 -1.56 14.65
CA ALA A 81 8.18 -2.84 14.74
C ALA A 81 9.11 -3.95 15.21
N ASP A 82 8.56 -4.94 15.94
CA ASP A 82 9.23 -6.19 16.30
C ASP A 82 8.86 -7.36 15.37
N LEU A 83 7.74 -7.21 14.63
CA LEU A 83 7.33 -8.14 13.59
C LEU A 83 6.80 -7.37 12.39
N LEU A 84 7.42 -7.55 11.22
CA LEU A 84 6.94 -7.06 9.93
C LEU A 84 6.29 -8.19 9.16
N ILE A 85 4.99 -8.08 8.90
CA ILE A 85 4.21 -9.05 8.12
C ILE A 85 4.03 -8.47 6.72
N VAL A 86 4.65 -9.12 5.73
CA VAL A 86 4.67 -8.66 4.35
C VAL A 86 3.72 -9.48 3.51
N VAL A 87 2.72 -8.85 2.91
CA VAL A 87 1.66 -9.53 2.17
C VAL A 87 1.70 -9.13 0.70
N GLY A 88 2.17 -10.04 -0.16
CA GLY A 88 2.21 -9.84 -1.60
C GLY A 88 3.01 -8.62 -2.03
N ALA A 89 4.12 -8.35 -1.34
CA ALA A 89 4.99 -7.20 -1.60
C ALA A 89 6.44 -7.65 -1.78
N ARG A 90 7.07 -7.10 -2.82
CA ARG A 90 8.51 -7.25 -3.04
C ARG A 90 9.26 -6.18 -2.24
N PHE A 91 10.43 -6.53 -1.75
CA PHE A 91 11.34 -5.57 -1.13
C PHE A 91 12.16 -4.83 -2.20
N SER A 92 11.51 -3.93 -2.94
CA SER A 92 12.21 -3.09 -3.90
C SER A 92 13.04 -2.01 -3.20
N ASP A 93 14.05 -1.50 -3.90
CA ASP A 93 14.91 -0.40 -3.42
C ASP A 93 14.12 0.88 -3.10
N ARG A 94 13.02 1.14 -3.81
CA ARG A 94 12.12 2.27 -3.55
C ARG A 94 11.41 2.17 -2.21
N VAL A 95 11.23 0.96 -1.70
CA VAL A 95 10.62 0.67 -0.40
C VAL A 95 11.67 0.57 0.69
N THR A 96 12.71 -0.23 0.46
CA THR A 96 13.72 -0.54 1.48
C THR A 96 14.76 0.56 1.65
N GLY A 97 15.02 1.33 0.60
CA GLY A 97 16.17 2.24 0.56
C GLY A 97 17.46 1.45 0.82
N ASN A 98 18.11 1.74 1.95
CA ASN A 98 19.26 0.94 2.39
C ASN A 98 18.77 -0.36 3.07
N ALA A 99 18.84 -1.47 2.34
CA ALA A 99 18.41 -2.78 2.80
C ALA A 99 19.03 -3.20 4.16
N SER A 100 20.27 -2.82 4.43
CA SER A 100 20.94 -3.14 5.71
C SER A 100 20.36 -2.40 6.91
N LYS A 101 19.55 -1.36 6.68
CA LYS A 101 18.91 -0.54 7.72
C LYS A 101 17.40 -0.76 7.79
N PHE A 102 16.81 -1.43 6.81
CA PHE A 102 15.37 -1.66 6.74
C PHE A 102 14.91 -2.65 7.81
N ALA A 103 13.88 -2.28 8.57
CA ALA A 103 13.22 -3.13 9.57
C ALA A 103 14.19 -3.88 10.52
N LYS A 104 15.29 -3.25 10.93
CA LYS A 104 16.38 -3.88 11.69
C LYS A 104 15.97 -4.57 12.99
N ASN A 105 14.90 -4.07 13.62
CA ASN A 105 14.43 -4.53 14.91
C ASN A 105 13.35 -5.60 14.78
N ALA A 106 12.80 -5.77 13.57
CA ALA A 106 11.70 -6.66 13.31
C ALA A 106 12.16 -8.03 12.82
N LYS A 107 11.50 -9.08 13.27
CA LYS A 107 11.42 -10.33 12.53
C LYS A 107 10.54 -10.13 11.31
N ILE A 108 10.83 -10.82 10.21
CA ILE A 108 10.11 -10.64 8.96
C ILE A 108 9.39 -11.95 8.60
N LEU A 109 8.06 -11.86 8.49
CA LEU A 109 7.20 -12.90 7.91
C LEU A 109 6.75 -12.45 6.52
N GLN A 110 7.15 -13.18 5.48
CA GLN A 110 6.74 -12.87 4.09
C GLN A 110 5.72 -13.88 3.56
N ILE A 111 4.61 -13.36 3.06
CA ILE A 111 3.56 -14.11 2.36
C ILE A 111 3.63 -13.71 0.89
N ASP A 112 4.03 -14.63 0.02
CA ASP A 112 4.15 -14.36 -1.41
C ASP A 112 3.82 -15.62 -2.22
N ILE A 113 3.29 -15.42 -3.43
CA ILE A 113 3.03 -16.51 -4.36
C ILE A 113 4.30 -16.92 -5.11
N ASP A 114 5.23 -15.98 -5.28
CA ASP A 114 6.49 -16.23 -5.99
C ASP A 114 7.61 -16.61 -5.03
N ARG A 115 8.01 -17.88 -5.10
CA ARG A 115 9.14 -18.39 -4.32
C ARG A 115 10.44 -17.65 -4.60
N ALA A 116 10.64 -17.09 -5.79
CA ALA A 116 11.85 -16.40 -6.17
C ALA A 116 12.01 -15.02 -5.48
N GLU A 117 10.94 -14.46 -4.95
CA GLU A 117 11.00 -13.20 -4.19
C GLU A 117 11.42 -13.40 -2.72
N ILE A 118 11.39 -14.64 -2.21
CA ILE A 118 11.80 -14.95 -0.83
C ILE A 118 13.33 -14.87 -0.68
N ASN A 119 13.79 -14.13 0.33
CA ASN A 119 15.20 -13.89 0.61
C ASN A 119 16.00 -13.23 -0.54
N LYS A 120 15.31 -12.62 -1.50
CA LYS A 120 15.96 -12.00 -2.66
C LYS A 120 16.72 -10.72 -2.29
N ASN A 121 16.05 -9.79 -1.65
CA ASN A 121 16.60 -8.49 -1.28
C ASN A 121 16.75 -8.31 0.24
N ILE A 122 15.87 -8.90 1.01
CA ILE A 122 15.83 -8.89 2.47
C ILE A 122 15.73 -10.32 2.96
N HIS A 123 16.52 -10.66 3.97
CA HIS A 123 16.39 -11.94 4.64
C HIS A 123 15.10 -11.98 5.46
N VAL A 124 14.34 -13.08 5.38
CA VAL A 124 13.10 -13.27 6.12
C VAL A 124 13.23 -14.40 7.13
N ASP A 125 12.63 -14.23 8.32
CA ASP A 125 12.65 -15.22 9.41
C ASP A 125 11.64 -16.34 9.18
N ALA A 126 10.52 -16.02 8.52
CA ALA A 126 9.51 -17.00 8.14
C ALA A 126 8.88 -16.63 6.79
N ARG A 127 8.36 -17.64 6.09
CA ARG A 127 7.70 -17.46 4.80
C ARG A 127 6.48 -18.36 4.68
N ILE A 128 5.48 -17.91 3.94
CA ILE A 128 4.40 -18.77 3.47
C ILE A 128 4.25 -18.55 1.97
N ILE A 129 4.48 -19.61 1.20
CA ILE A 129 4.33 -19.55 -0.26
C ILE A 129 2.89 -19.90 -0.63
N GLY A 130 2.21 -18.99 -1.31
CA GLY A 130 0.86 -19.20 -1.80
C GLY A 130 0.07 -17.92 -2.02
N ASP A 131 -1.18 -18.10 -2.43
CA ASP A 131 -2.14 -17.00 -2.66
C ASP A 131 -2.45 -16.26 -1.35
N ALA A 132 -2.32 -14.93 -1.36
CA ALA A 132 -2.46 -14.10 -0.17
C ALA A 132 -3.84 -14.23 0.47
N LYS A 133 -4.91 -14.30 -0.34
CA LYS A 133 -6.29 -14.46 0.15
C LYS A 133 -6.47 -15.77 0.90
N VAL A 134 -5.98 -16.85 0.32
CA VAL A 134 -6.08 -18.20 0.91
C VAL A 134 -5.31 -18.27 2.23
N ILE A 135 -4.10 -17.70 2.25
CA ILE A 135 -3.25 -17.71 3.44
C ILE A 135 -3.87 -16.87 4.55
N LEU A 136 -4.32 -15.64 4.24
CA LEU A 136 -4.96 -14.77 5.23
C LEU A 136 -6.23 -15.40 5.80
N ARG A 137 -7.04 -16.12 5.00
CA ARG A 137 -8.18 -16.89 5.51
C ARG A 137 -7.75 -17.95 6.53
N LYS A 138 -6.70 -18.70 6.24
CA LYS A 138 -6.17 -19.72 7.16
C LYS A 138 -5.67 -19.09 8.47
N LEU A 139 -4.93 -17.98 8.38
CA LEU A 139 -4.46 -17.25 9.57
C LEU A 139 -5.63 -16.70 10.39
N ASN A 140 -6.61 -16.08 9.73
CA ASN A 140 -7.82 -15.56 10.37
C ASN A 140 -8.64 -16.63 11.10
N ALA A 141 -8.70 -17.84 10.55
CA ALA A 141 -9.44 -18.95 11.16
C ALA A 141 -8.75 -19.55 12.39
N ARG A 142 -7.44 -19.32 12.56
CA ARG A 142 -6.61 -19.98 13.60
C ARG A 142 -6.05 -19.03 14.66
N LEU A 143 -6.16 -17.73 14.43
CA LEU A 143 -5.78 -16.70 15.38
C LEU A 143 -7.00 -16.24 16.17
N ASP A 144 -6.83 -16.09 17.48
CA ASP A 144 -7.74 -15.35 18.32
C ASP A 144 -7.45 -13.85 18.22
N PRO A 145 -8.36 -12.95 18.60
CA PRO A 145 -8.07 -11.52 18.71
C PRO A 145 -6.89 -11.25 19.65
N ILE A 146 -5.97 -10.41 19.20
CA ILE A 146 -4.78 -10.01 19.95
C ILE A 146 -4.88 -8.49 20.18
N ASN A 147 -4.57 -8.04 21.37
CA ASN A 147 -4.59 -6.63 21.73
C ASN A 147 -3.18 -6.03 21.67
N HIS A 148 -3.06 -4.87 20.99
CA HIS A 148 -1.83 -4.08 20.92
C HIS A 148 -2.13 -2.58 21.15
N ASP A 149 -3.04 -2.24 22.07
CA ASP A 149 -3.53 -0.86 22.27
C ASP A 149 -2.41 0.17 22.49
N GLU A 150 -1.36 -0.17 23.23
CA GLU A 150 -0.22 0.74 23.45
C GLU A 150 0.53 1.03 22.16
N TRP A 151 0.69 0.01 21.30
CA TRP A 151 1.32 0.15 20.00
C TRP A 151 0.46 1.00 19.06
N ILE A 152 -0.83 0.75 19.00
CA ILE A 152 -1.76 1.56 18.21
C ILE A 152 -1.76 3.01 18.69
N ALA A 153 -1.85 3.26 20.00
CA ALA A 153 -1.78 4.61 20.54
C ALA A 153 -0.45 5.33 20.22
N HIS A 154 0.67 4.58 20.12
CA HIS A 154 1.95 5.13 19.69
C HIS A 154 1.92 5.53 18.20
N ILE A 155 1.36 4.69 17.34
CA ILE A 155 1.20 4.98 15.90
C ILE A 155 0.28 6.19 15.69
N GLU A 156 -0.82 6.31 16.43
CA GLU A 156 -1.70 7.47 16.36
C GLU A 156 -0.97 8.77 16.73
N ARG A 157 -0.19 8.77 17.81
CA ARG A 157 0.66 9.92 18.13
C ARG A 157 1.64 10.29 17.02
N MET A 158 2.18 9.31 16.30
CA MET A 158 3.05 9.57 15.15
C MET A 158 2.27 10.19 13.98
N LYS A 159 1.03 9.76 13.71
CA LYS A 159 0.18 10.40 12.70
C LYS A 159 -0.04 11.88 13.02
N ASP A 160 -0.33 12.21 14.27
CA ASP A 160 -0.54 13.59 14.72
C ASP A 160 0.74 14.43 14.63
N MET A 161 1.89 13.86 14.96
CA MET A 161 3.18 14.55 14.88
C MET A 161 3.67 14.79 13.45
N TYR A 162 3.36 13.88 12.52
CA TYR A 162 3.90 13.86 11.16
C TYR A 162 2.83 13.84 10.07
N PRO A 163 1.79 14.69 10.13
CA PRO A 163 0.80 14.72 9.07
C PRO A 163 1.42 15.17 7.73
N LEU A 164 0.86 14.69 6.64
CA LEU A 164 1.15 15.25 5.33
C LEU A 164 0.63 16.70 5.27
N ARG A 165 1.51 17.64 4.94
CA ARG A 165 1.18 19.07 4.92
C ARG A 165 1.47 19.66 3.54
N TYR A 166 0.65 20.61 3.14
CA TYR A 166 0.87 21.46 1.97
C TYR A 166 0.26 22.83 2.22
N ASP A 167 0.69 23.82 1.46
CA ASP A 167 0.15 25.16 1.54
C ASP A 167 -1.21 25.22 0.83
N LYS A 168 -2.27 25.51 1.59
CA LYS A 168 -3.65 25.63 1.08
C LYS A 168 -3.96 26.99 0.47
N SER A 169 -3.07 27.98 0.61
CA SER A 169 -3.26 29.34 0.06
C SER A 169 -2.86 29.44 -1.41
N VAL A 170 -2.15 28.44 -1.93
CA VAL A 170 -1.66 28.39 -3.32
C VAL A 170 -2.09 27.10 -4.01
N LEU A 171 -2.29 27.18 -5.32
CA LEU A 171 -2.65 26.03 -6.14
C LEU A 171 -1.45 25.12 -6.30
N THR A 172 -1.32 24.13 -5.42
CA THR A 172 -0.25 23.10 -5.45
C THR A 172 -0.78 21.78 -5.96
N GLY A 173 0.13 20.87 -6.39
CA GLY A 173 -0.24 19.51 -6.76
C GLY A 173 -0.97 18.76 -5.65
N PRO A 174 -0.49 18.73 -4.41
CA PRO A 174 -1.22 18.17 -3.26
C PRO A 174 -2.61 18.75 -3.06
N PHE A 175 -2.78 20.07 -3.19
CA PHE A 175 -4.09 20.74 -3.09
C PHE A 175 -5.08 20.22 -4.14
N ILE A 176 -4.61 20.09 -5.40
CA ILE A 176 -5.44 19.56 -6.49
C ILE A 176 -5.88 18.13 -6.19
N ILE A 177 -4.97 17.27 -5.77
CA ILE A 177 -5.27 15.86 -5.47
C ILE A 177 -6.26 15.74 -4.31
N GLN A 178 -6.07 16.52 -3.26
CA GLN A 178 -7.00 16.49 -2.12
C GLN A 178 -8.38 17.03 -2.50
N THR A 179 -8.46 18.08 -3.31
CA THR A 179 -9.73 18.57 -3.84
C THR A 179 -10.44 17.49 -4.69
N ILE A 180 -9.70 16.78 -5.53
CA ILE A 180 -10.24 15.64 -6.28
C ILE A 180 -10.78 14.56 -5.33
N ASN A 181 -10.04 14.23 -4.27
CA ASN A 181 -10.48 13.27 -3.26
C ASN A 181 -11.79 13.70 -2.58
N GLU A 182 -11.88 14.96 -2.16
CA GLU A 182 -13.08 15.52 -1.53
C GLU A 182 -14.28 15.51 -2.49
N MET A 183 -14.10 15.96 -3.74
CA MET A 183 -15.16 15.99 -4.76
C MET A 183 -15.66 14.60 -5.14
N THR A 184 -14.77 13.61 -5.21
CA THR A 184 -15.11 12.24 -5.57
C THR A 184 -15.44 11.37 -4.36
N LYS A 185 -15.22 11.87 -3.16
CA LYS A 185 -15.36 11.12 -1.89
C LYS A 185 -14.54 9.82 -1.88
N GLY A 186 -13.41 9.82 -2.56
CA GLY A 186 -12.56 8.63 -2.73
C GLY A 186 -13.14 7.54 -3.65
N ASP A 187 -14.21 7.83 -4.41
CA ASP A 187 -14.89 6.85 -5.28
C ASP A 187 -14.61 7.05 -6.78
N ALA A 188 -13.42 7.52 -7.14
CA ALA A 188 -12.97 7.56 -8.53
C ALA A 188 -11.89 6.53 -8.80
N VAL A 189 -11.76 6.14 -10.06
CA VAL A 189 -10.59 5.45 -10.57
C VAL A 189 -9.56 6.50 -10.93
N ILE A 190 -8.45 6.52 -10.22
CA ILE A 190 -7.34 7.42 -10.46
C ILE A 190 -6.33 6.72 -11.36
N VAL A 191 -6.03 7.35 -12.47
CA VAL A 191 -4.98 6.90 -13.38
C VAL A 191 -3.86 7.90 -13.34
N THR A 192 -2.61 7.45 -13.22
CA THR A 192 -1.49 8.37 -13.20
C THR A 192 -0.50 8.10 -14.31
N GLU A 193 0.09 9.16 -14.79
CA GLU A 193 1.37 9.13 -15.47
C GLU A 193 2.52 8.99 -14.47
N VAL A 194 3.75 9.19 -14.88
CA VAL A 194 4.95 9.02 -14.04
C VAL A 194 5.62 10.37 -13.79
N GLY A 195 5.81 10.70 -12.51
CA GLY A 195 6.43 11.94 -12.05
C GLY A 195 5.94 12.40 -10.68
N GLN A 196 6.16 13.66 -10.34
CA GLN A 196 5.72 14.23 -9.06
C GLN A 196 4.22 14.08 -8.84
N HIS A 197 3.42 14.26 -9.87
CA HIS A 197 1.96 14.09 -9.82
C HIS A 197 1.53 12.67 -9.44
N GLN A 198 2.30 11.63 -9.83
CA GLN A 198 2.09 10.25 -9.38
C GLN A 198 2.29 10.12 -7.87
N MET A 199 3.35 10.74 -7.34
CA MET A 199 3.65 10.73 -5.91
C MET A 199 2.57 11.47 -5.12
N TRP A 200 2.13 12.64 -5.58
CA TRP A 200 1.04 13.37 -4.95
C TRP A 200 -0.27 12.59 -4.96
N ALA A 201 -0.62 11.95 -6.08
CA ALA A 201 -1.77 11.07 -6.15
C ALA A 201 -1.68 9.92 -5.15
N ALA A 202 -0.50 9.28 -5.01
CA ALA A 202 -0.29 8.21 -4.07
C ALA A 202 -0.37 8.64 -2.59
N GLN A 203 0.00 9.90 -2.29
CA GLN A 203 0.06 10.43 -0.91
C GLN A 203 -1.23 11.07 -0.45
N TYR A 204 -1.93 11.82 -1.32
CA TYR A 204 -3.01 12.72 -0.94
C TYR A 204 -4.39 12.28 -1.42
N TYR A 205 -4.52 11.18 -2.17
CA TYR A 205 -5.80 10.56 -2.51
C TYR A 205 -6.04 9.34 -1.61
N GLU A 206 -7.24 9.22 -1.06
CA GLU A 206 -7.65 8.12 -0.18
C GLU A 206 -8.22 6.96 -1.01
N TYR A 207 -7.41 5.96 -1.26
CA TYR A 207 -7.83 4.76 -1.99
C TYR A 207 -8.60 3.82 -1.05
N ARG A 208 -9.90 3.71 -1.24
CA ARG A 208 -10.79 2.88 -0.40
C ARG A 208 -10.98 1.48 -0.93
N TYR A 209 -10.75 1.28 -2.22
CA TYR A 209 -11.05 0.03 -2.92
C TYR A 209 -9.86 -0.45 -3.73
N PRO A 210 -9.69 -1.79 -3.86
CA PRO A 210 -8.67 -2.33 -4.75
C PRO A 210 -8.96 -1.95 -6.21
N ARG A 211 -7.91 -1.82 -7.01
CA ARG A 211 -7.97 -1.43 -8.43
C ARG A 211 -8.54 -0.02 -8.69
N SER A 212 -8.55 0.85 -7.70
CA SER A 212 -8.90 2.26 -7.87
C SER A 212 -7.71 3.14 -8.26
N LEU A 213 -6.48 2.61 -8.23
CA LEU A 213 -5.28 3.23 -8.80
C LEU A 213 -4.76 2.41 -9.97
N LEU A 214 -4.62 3.06 -11.12
CA LEU A 214 -3.96 2.50 -12.31
C LEU A 214 -2.71 3.31 -12.61
N THR A 215 -1.55 2.66 -12.56
CA THR A 215 -0.26 3.35 -12.73
C THR A 215 0.81 2.39 -13.23
N SER A 216 1.77 2.90 -13.98
CA SER A 216 2.98 2.15 -14.36
C SER A 216 4.00 2.17 -13.22
N GLY A 217 3.66 1.54 -12.09
CA GLY A 217 4.48 1.56 -10.87
C GLY A 217 5.70 0.64 -10.90
N GLY A 218 5.77 -0.28 -11.85
CA GLY A 218 6.93 -1.17 -12.04
C GLY A 218 7.99 -0.55 -12.95
N LEU A 219 7.65 -0.31 -14.21
CA LEU A 219 8.57 0.22 -15.22
C LEU A 219 8.65 1.76 -15.23
N GLY A 220 7.66 2.46 -14.68
CA GLY A 220 7.63 3.92 -14.69
C GLY A 220 7.47 4.49 -16.11
N THR A 221 6.56 3.94 -16.90
CA THR A 221 6.38 4.29 -18.29
C THR A 221 5.61 5.59 -18.44
N MET A 222 6.24 6.64 -18.92
CA MET A 222 5.59 7.89 -19.32
C MET A 222 4.71 7.66 -20.57
N GLY A 223 3.54 8.30 -20.64
CA GLY A 223 2.56 8.10 -21.72
C GLY A 223 1.58 6.95 -21.46
N TYR A 224 1.69 6.23 -20.36
CA TYR A 224 0.79 5.14 -19.97
C TYR A 224 -0.63 5.63 -19.67
N GLY A 225 -0.75 6.79 -19.00
CA GLY A 225 -1.97 7.18 -18.28
C GLY A 225 -3.15 7.48 -19.18
N LEU A 226 -2.97 8.17 -20.31
CA LEU A 226 -4.10 8.53 -21.18
C LEU A 226 -4.80 7.29 -21.75
N GLY A 227 -4.05 6.36 -22.33
CA GLY A 227 -4.61 5.11 -22.86
C GLY A 227 -5.24 4.25 -21.77
N ALA A 228 -4.59 4.18 -20.59
CA ALA A 228 -5.13 3.45 -19.43
C ALA A 228 -6.43 4.10 -18.91
N ALA A 229 -6.55 5.43 -18.92
CA ALA A 229 -7.76 6.13 -18.49
C ALA A 229 -8.93 5.89 -19.45
N ILE A 230 -8.69 5.93 -20.75
CA ILE A 230 -9.69 5.58 -21.76
C ILE A 230 -10.17 4.14 -21.54
N GLY A 231 -9.24 3.18 -21.43
CA GLY A 231 -9.55 1.78 -21.19
C GLY A 231 -10.31 1.56 -19.87
N ALA A 232 -9.91 2.24 -18.81
CA ALA A 232 -10.60 2.19 -17.51
C ALA A 232 -12.04 2.69 -17.62
N LYS A 233 -12.27 3.80 -18.32
CA LYS A 233 -13.63 4.33 -18.54
C LYS A 233 -14.51 3.40 -19.35
N MET A 234 -13.93 2.73 -20.36
CA MET A 234 -14.64 1.72 -21.15
C MET A 234 -15.02 0.49 -20.30
N GLY A 235 -14.13 0.07 -19.40
CA GLY A 235 -14.37 -1.07 -18.50
C GLY A 235 -15.28 -0.75 -17.30
N CYS A 236 -15.23 0.49 -16.81
CA CYS A 236 -15.95 0.96 -15.61
C CYS A 236 -16.86 2.13 -15.96
N LYS A 237 -17.90 1.89 -16.78
CA LYS A 237 -18.77 2.92 -17.37
C LYS A 237 -19.41 3.84 -16.33
N ASP A 238 -19.77 3.31 -15.15
CA ASP A 238 -20.46 4.03 -14.09
C ASP A 238 -19.52 4.76 -13.13
N LYS A 239 -18.19 4.55 -13.25
CA LYS A 239 -17.19 5.22 -12.41
C LYS A 239 -16.67 6.51 -13.06
N THR A 240 -16.37 7.48 -12.24
CA THR A 240 -15.54 8.62 -12.63
C THR A 240 -14.10 8.12 -12.77
N VAL A 241 -13.48 8.40 -13.92
CA VAL A 241 -12.07 8.09 -14.19
C VAL A 241 -11.33 9.40 -14.38
N ILE A 242 -10.24 9.59 -13.64
CA ILE A 242 -9.44 10.82 -13.68
C ILE A 242 -7.99 10.46 -14.02
N ASN A 243 -7.49 11.01 -15.11
CA ASN A 243 -6.08 10.91 -15.47
C ASN A 243 -5.29 12.08 -14.87
N ILE A 244 -4.32 11.79 -14.03
CA ILE A 244 -3.42 12.75 -13.43
C ILE A 244 -2.09 12.69 -14.17
N ALA A 245 -1.84 13.68 -15.00
CA ALA A 245 -0.72 13.68 -15.93
C ALA A 245 0.13 14.94 -15.78
N GLY A 246 1.43 14.79 -15.96
CA GLY A 246 2.34 15.90 -16.23
C GLY A 246 2.30 16.24 -17.73
N ASP A 247 2.68 17.47 -18.06
CA ASP A 247 2.67 17.99 -19.43
C ASP A 247 3.50 17.13 -20.41
N GLY A 248 4.69 16.72 -20.00
CA GLY A 248 5.57 15.87 -20.81
C GLY A 248 4.98 14.48 -21.10
N CYS A 249 4.42 13.85 -20.07
CA CYS A 249 3.77 12.54 -20.20
C CYS A 249 2.53 12.61 -21.10
N PHE A 250 1.69 13.63 -20.90
CA PHE A 250 0.47 13.81 -21.67
C PHE A 250 0.76 13.99 -23.17
N ARG A 251 1.81 14.76 -23.50
CA ARG A 251 2.24 14.99 -24.90
C ARG A 251 2.65 13.71 -25.63
N MET A 252 3.13 12.69 -24.91
CA MET A 252 3.64 11.46 -25.56
C MET A 252 2.55 10.71 -26.30
N ASN A 253 1.31 10.76 -25.81
CA ASN A 253 0.17 10.02 -26.39
C ASN A 253 -1.08 10.90 -26.58
N MET A 254 -0.94 12.23 -26.63
CA MET A 254 -2.09 13.13 -26.74
C MET A 254 -2.91 12.95 -28.02
N ASN A 255 -2.35 12.31 -29.05
CA ASN A 255 -3.07 11.90 -30.26
C ASN A 255 -4.22 10.94 -29.96
N GLU A 256 -4.15 10.17 -28.86
CA GLU A 256 -5.20 9.26 -28.42
C GLU A 256 -6.48 9.98 -27.91
N ILE A 257 -6.46 11.30 -27.80
CA ILE A 257 -7.68 12.09 -27.53
C ILE A 257 -8.69 11.96 -28.67
N ALA A 258 -8.21 11.68 -29.88
CA ALA A 258 -9.07 11.46 -31.04
C ALA A 258 -9.79 10.09 -31.01
N THR A 259 -9.31 9.16 -30.23
CA THR A 259 -9.93 7.84 -30.03
C THR A 259 -11.19 7.94 -29.17
#